data_7688bbd1378a4bbc88ef6687b0a5a622
#
_entry.id   7688bbd1378a4bbc88ef6687b0a5a622
#
_cell.length_a   1.000
_cell.length_b   1.000
_cell.length_c   1.000
_cell.angle_alpha   90.00
_cell.angle_beta   90.00
_cell.angle_gamma   90.00
#
_symmetry.space_group_name_H-M   'P 1'
#
loop_
_entity.id
_entity.type
_entity.pdbx_description
1 polymer ?
#
loop_
_entity_poly.entity_id
_entity_poly.type
_entity_poly.pdbx_seq_one_letter_code
_entity_poly.pdbx_strand_id
1 'polypeptide(L)'
;MKNKKVSLGLIGAGRAGMIHARNFRAAVPHAVLAAVADPCRENVQAALEELEIEKGYEDYRELLKDEEIDAVIIVTPTKYHCEIVVAAAKAGKHILCEKPMAMTVEECEIMEAAAKEYHVKLQVAFMRRFDSAFTEAKNVVDAGEIGDVVMVRSNTRGPSIPKPWMYDIKKSNGPLAEVNSHDIDTLRWFTGSEFKTVYAIGGNYRCPDAKQDFPDFYDNVILAAGFANGTQGMIDGAQGVLYGYDARVEILGTKGCIFLGKTQERPITVCRSDMRSYEAFTNSWKFLFKDAYLEEDMDFVDCILTDREPKVTGHDGKMAVKVVNAGNLSVSTGQIITL
;
A
#
# COMPACT_ATOMS: atom_id res chain seq x y z
N MET A 1 29.59 2.08 14.90
CA MET A 1 28.43 1.12 14.89
C MET A 1 28.55 0.18 13.67
N LYS A 2 29.68 -0.48 13.50
CA LYS A 2 29.92 -1.40 12.38
C LYS A 2 29.41 -2.78 12.79
N ASN A 3 28.48 -3.35 12.00
CA ASN A 3 27.94 -4.72 12.01
C ASN A 3 26.66 -5.03 12.82
N LYS A 4 25.84 -4.06 13.24
CA LYS A 4 24.51 -4.44 13.74
C LYS A 4 23.64 -4.82 12.53
N LYS A 5 23.14 -6.06 12.49
CA LYS A 5 22.14 -6.54 11.53
C LYS A 5 20.78 -6.57 12.21
N VAL A 6 19.72 -6.35 11.45
CA VAL A 6 18.33 -6.51 11.87
C VAL A 6 17.86 -7.89 11.39
N SER A 7 17.46 -8.73 12.31
CA SER A 7 16.89 -10.05 12.04
C SER A 7 15.38 -9.92 11.87
N LEU A 8 14.86 -10.44 10.77
CA LEU A 8 13.49 -10.20 10.32
C LEU A 8 12.70 -11.51 10.20
N GLY A 9 11.44 -11.46 10.58
CA GLY A 9 10.46 -12.51 10.34
C GLY A 9 9.36 -12.04 9.39
N LEU A 10 9.03 -12.83 8.37
CA LEU A 10 7.87 -12.59 7.51
C LEU A 10 6.63 -13.26 8.08
N ILE A 11 5.52 -12.56 8.20
CA ILE A 11 4.20 -13.08 8.56
C ILE A 11 3.26 -12.89 7.38
N GLY A 12 2.96 -13.99 6.69
CA GLY A 12 2.19 -14.03 5.45
C GLY A 12 3.08 -14.21 4.21
N ALA A 13 3.32 -15.45 3.80
CA ALA A 13 4.14 -15.84 2.63
C ALA A 13 3.36 -15.85 1.31
N GLY A 14 2.35 -14.96 1.20
CA GLY A 14 1.59 -14.76 -0.02
C GLY A 14 2.36 -13.97 -1.09
N ARG A 15 1.65 -13.64 -2.17
CA ARG A 15 2.22 -12.96 -3.35
C ARG A 15 2.96 -11.63 -3.04
N ALA A 16 2.43 -10.82 -2.13
CA ALA A 16 3.06 -9.56 -1.73
C ALA A 16 4.18 -9.81 -0.70
N GLY A 17 3.95 -10.69 0.30
CA GLY A 17 4.96 -11.03 1.31
C GLY A 17 6.25 -11.55 0.70
N MET A 18 6.17 -12.35 -0.36
CA MET A 18 7.35 -12.85 -1.07
C MET A 18 8.12 -11.77 -1.84
N ILE A 19 7.55 -10.59 -2.09
CA ILE A 19 8.32 -9.46 -2.63
C ILE A 19 9.24 -8.90 -1.56
N HIS A 20 8.72 -8.56 -0.40
CA HIS A 20 9.49 -8.12 0.75
C HIS A 20 10.53 -9.16 1.18
N ALA A 21 10.12 -10.44 1.25
CA ALA A 21 11.03 -11.52 1.63
C ALA A 21 12.26 -11.61 0.72
N ARG A 22 12.07 -11.52 -0.61
CA ARG A 22 13.18 -11.52 -1.59
C ARG A 22 14.09 -10.30 -1.43
N ASN A 23 13.51 -9.13 -1.19
CA ASN A 23 14.27 -7.91 -0.93
C ASN A 23 15.14 -8.05 0.31
N PHE A 24 14.57 -8.45 1.45
CA PHE A 24 15.31 -8.64 2.70
C PHE A 24 16.35 -9.75 2.62
N ARG A 25 16.08 -10.80 1.84
CA ARG A 25 17.02 -11.91 1.67
C ARG A 25 18.24 -11.53 0.82
N ALA A 26 18.06 -10.71 -0.22
CA ALA A 26 19.07 -10.53 -1.27
C ALA A 26 19.60 -9.10 -1.43
N ALA A 27 18.85 -8.05 -1.05
CA ALA A 27 19.14 -6.69 -1.50
C ALA A 27 19.15 -5.63 -0.39
N VAL A 28 18.46 -5.84 0.73
CA VAL A 28 18.42 -4.85 1.83
C VAL A 28 19.68 -4.94 2.68
N PRO A 29 20.51 -3.87 2.76
CA PRO A 29 21.70 -3.88 3.57
C PRO A 29 21.37 -4.04 5.07
N HIS A 30 22.23 -4.74 5.79
CA HIS A 30 22.09 -4.95 7.23
C HIS A 30 20.83 -5.71 7.67
N ALA A 31 20.10 -6.32 6.74
CA ALA A 31 18.96 -7.19 7.01
C ALA A 31 19.36 -8.67 6.97
N VAL A 32 18.67 -9.48 7.76
CA VAL A 32 18.71 -10.94 7.67
C VAL A 32 17.28 -11.45 7.79
N LEU A 33 16.75 -12.01 6.72
CA LEU A 33 15.47 -12.73 6.81
C LEU A 33 15.73 -14.09 7.46
N ALA A 34 15.27 -14.26 8.69
CA ALA A 34 15.59 -15.42 9.52
C ALA A 34 14.44 -16.43 9.60
N ALA A 35 13.18 -15.97 9.44
CA ALA A 35 12.02 -16.83 9.62
C ALA A 35 10.84 -16.42 8.74
N VAL A 36 9.95 -17.38 8.47
CA VAL A 36 8.66 -17.17 7.79
C VAL A 36 7.53 -17.82 8.56
N ALA A 37 6.38 -17.18 8.66
CA ALA A 37 5.14 -17.73 9.19
C ALA A 37 3.98 -17.56 8.21
N ASP A 38 3.23 -18.64 7.94
CA ASP A 38 2.00 -18.64 7.15
C ASP A 38 1.12 -19.81 7.58
N PRO A 39 -0.20 -19.65 7.76
CA PRO A 39 -1.08 -20.75 8.16
C PRO A 39 -1.19 -21.87 7.09
N CYS A 40 -0.78 -21.59 5.85
CA CYS A 40 -0.69 -22.58 4.78
C CYS A 40 0.72 -23.18 4.78
N ARG A 41 0.83 -24.44 5.15
CA ARG A 41 2.09 -25.17 5.22
C ARG A 41 2.84 -25.19 3.88
N GLU A 42 2.12 -25.28 2.77
CA GLU A 42 2.69 -25.26 1.43
C GLU A 42 3.39 -23.92 1.13
N ASN A 43 2.81 -22.79 1.58
CA ASN A 43 3.43 -21.47 1.45
C ASN A 43 4.72 -21.39 2.28
N VAL A 44 4.71 -21.93 3.50
CA VAL A 44 5.91 -21.98 4.35
C VAL A 44 7.01 -22.78 3.67
N GLN A 45 6.72 -24.00 3.22
CA GLN A 45 7.71 -24.86 2.57
C GLN A 45 8.29 -24.21 1.30
N ALA A 46 7.44 -23.67 0.43
CA ALA A 46 7.89 -22.96 -0.76
C ALA A 46 8.79 -21.76 -0.44
N ALA A 47 8.45 -21.00 0.62
CA ALA A 47 9.27 -19.86 1.06
C ALA A 47 10.61 -20.31 1.63
N LEU A 48 10.67 -21.37 2.46
CA LEU A 48 11.92 -21.91 3.00
C LEU A 48 12.86 -22.36 1.89
N GLU A 49 12.33 -23.09 0.90
CA GLU A 49 13.11 -23.56 -0.25
C GLU A 49 13.62 -22.42 -1.12
N GLU A 50 12.73 -21.46 -1.48
CA GLU A 50 13.10 -20.35 -2.36
C GLU A 50 14.11 -19.39 -1.71
N LEU A 51 13.94 -19.12 -0.42
CA LEU A 51 14.73 -18.11 0.31
C LEU A 51 15.96 -18.73 1.00
N GLU A 52 16.11 -20.05 0.97
CA GLU A 52 17.19 -20.78 1.65
C GLU A 52 17.29 -20.41 3.13
N ILE A 53 16.15 -20.45 3.85
CA ILE A 53 16.06 -20.19 5.30
C ILE A 53 15.51 -21.43 6.00
N GLU A 54 15.83 -21.57 7.29
CA GLU A 54 15.54 -22.81 8.03
C GLU A 54 14.29 -22.71 8.90
N LYS A 55 13.94 -21.51 9.41
CA LYS A 55 12.88 -21.34 10.39
C LYS A 55 11.55 -21.04 9.70
N GLY A 56 10.60 -22.00 9.80
CA GLY A 56 9.24 -21.87 9.27
C GLY A 56 8.19 -22.22 10.32
N TYR A 57 7.11 -21.45 10.40
CA TYR A 57 6.05 -21.59 11.37
C TYR A 57 4.68 -21.58 10.70
N GLU A 58 3.74 -22.40 11.18
CA GLU A 58 2.33 -22.34 10.75
C GLU A 58 1.51 -21.35 11.59
N ASP A 59 2.01 -20.95 12.77
CA ASP A 59 1.44 -19.93 13.64
C ASP A 59 2.45 -18.79 13.86
N TYR A 60 2.06 -17.56 13.51
CA TYR A 60 2.89 -16.38 13.71
C TYR A 60 3.27 -16.14 15.19
N ARG A 61 2.47 -16.66 16.14
CA ARG A 61 2.75 -16.54 17.57
C ARG A 61 4.02 -17.29 17.96
N GLU A 62 4.34 -18.38 17.26
CA GLU A 62 5.59 -19.11 17.50
C GLU A 62 6.80 -18.31 16.93
N LEU A 63 6.64 -17.67 15.77
CA LEU A 63 7.66 -16.78 15.23
C LEU A 63 7.94 -15.60 16.20
N LEU A 64 6.90 -15.02 16.81
CA LEU A 64 7.06 -13.90 17.74
C LEU A 64 7.79 -14.26 19.04
N LYS A 65 7.80 -15.54 19.45
CA LYS A 65 8.58 -16.04 20.60
C LYS A 65 10.07 -16.16 20.30
N ASP A 66 10.48 -16.13 19.07
CA ASP A 66 11.89 -16.21 18.69
C ASP A 66 12.61 -14.92 19.08
N GLU A 67 13.50 -15.02 20.10
CA GLU A 67 14.25 -13.88 20.62
C GLU A 67 15.31 -13.36 19.64
N GLU A 68 15.67 -14.15 18.62
CA GLU A 68 16.61 -13.73 17.57
C GLU A 68 15.98 -12.82 16.52
N ILE A 69 14.64 -12.67 16.49
CA ILE A 69 13.92 -11.79 15.59
C ILE A 69 13.82 -10.39 16.21
N ASP A 70 14.31 -9.37 15.52
CA ASP A 70 14.20 -7.96 15.92
C ASP A 70 12.96 -7.27 15.38
N ALA A 71 12.50 -7.68 14.19
CA ALA A 71 11.39 -7.03 13.49
C ALA A 71 10.59 -8.01 12.65
N VAL A 72 9.34 -7.64 12.35
CA VAL A 72 8.44 -8.44 11.51
C VAL A 72 7.84 -7.64 10.37
N ILE A 73 7.62 -8.33 9.25
CA ILE A 73 6.89 -7.83 8.09
C ILE A 73 5.53 -8.52 8.07
N ILE A 74 4.44 -7.77 8.20
CA ILE A 74 3.08 -8.30 8.29
C ILE A 74 2.38 -8.09 6.96
N VAL A 75 2.13 -9.18 6.22
CA VAL A 75 1.52 -9.20 4.88
C VAL A 75 0.37 -10.22 4.83
N THR A 76 -0.46 -10.20 5.83
CA THR A 76 -1.66 -11.04 5.95
C THR A 76 -2.89 -10.33 5.36
N PRO A 77 -4.06 -10.98 5.23
CA PRO A 77 -5.29 -10.25 4.95
C PRO A 77 -5.58 -9.18 6.03
N THR A 78 -5.99 -7.99 5.61
CA THR A 78 -6.13 -6.77 6.43
C THR A 78 -6.84 -6.98 7.77
N LYS A 79 -7.88 -7.81 7.80
CA LYS A 79 -8.66 -8.11 9.03
C LYS A 79 -7.83 -8.73 10.17
N TYR A 80 -6.62 -9.23 9.89
CA TYR A 80 -5.73 -9.80 10.90
C TYR A 80 -4.61 -8.85 11.32
N HIS A 81 -4.43 -7.72 10.62
CA HIS A 81 -3.33 -6.80 10.88
C HIS A 81 -3.32 -6.30 12.32
N CYS A 82 -4.45 -5.84 12.83
CA CYS A 82 -4.53 -5.28 14.19
C CYS A 82 -4.10 -6.30 15.26
N GLU A 83 -4.63 -7.51 15.22
CA GLU A 83 -4.26 -8.57 16.16
C GLU A 83 -2.75 -8.88 16.12
N ILE A 84 -2.21 -9.03 14.90
CA ILE A 84 -0.81 -9.41 14.70
C ILE A 84 0.14 -8.28 15.09
N VAL A 85 -0.18 -7.03 14.73
CA VAL A 85 0.61 -5.84 15.09
C VAL A 85 0.68 -5.66 16.61
N VAL A 86 -0.45 -5.81 17.30
CA VAL A 86 -0.49 -5.73 18.77
C VAL A 86 0.33 -6.84 19.41
N ALA A 87 0.24 -8.07 18.88
CA ALA A 87 1.04 -9.19 19.38
C ALA A 87 2.55 -8.97 19.13
N ALA A 88 2.92 -8.48 17.95
CA ALA A 88 4.31 -8.18 17.60
C ALA A 88 4.88 -7.05 18.48
N ALA A 89 4.11 -5.97 18.70
CA ALA A 89 4.49 -4.89 19.59
C ALA A 89 4.74 -5.39 21.03
N LYS A 90 3.83 -6.20 21.57
CA LYS A 90 3.98 -6.83 22.90
C LYS A 90 5.20 -7.72 23.01
N ALA A 91 5.60 -8.36 21.92
CA ALA A 91 6.82 -9.16 21.83
C ALA A 91 8.09 -8.31 21.61
N GLY A 92 7.97 -6.96 21.60
CA GLY A 92 9.10 -6.05 21.41
C GLY A 92 9.64 -6.02 19.99
N LYS A 93 8.89 -6.48 18.98
CA LYS A 93 9.32 -6.51 17.58
C LYS A 93 8.94 -5.22 16.87
N HIS A 94 9.88 -4.62 16.12
CA HIS A 94 9.57 -3.54 15.18
C HIS A 94 8.71 -4.07 14.03
N ILE A 95 7.89 -3.23 13.40
CA ILE A 95 6.81 -3.68 12.51
C ILE A 95 6.80 -2.88 11.21
N LEU A 96 6.87 -3.60 10.08
CA LEU A 96 6.43 -3.14 8.77
C LEU A 96 5.10 -3.80 8.47
N CYS A 97 4.02 -3.02 8.40
CA CYS A 97 2.67 -3.51 8.15
C CYS A 97 2.21 -3.13 6.75
N GLU A 98 1.82 -4.12 5.95
CA GLU A 98 1.22 -3.85 4.63
C GLU A 98 -0.09 -3.09 4.76
N LYS A 99 -0.36 -2.35 3.70
CA LYS A 99 -1.62 -1.60 3.54
C LYS A 99 -2.76 -2.53 3.04
N PRO A 100 -4.04 -2.20 3.30
CA PRO A 100 -4.53 -1.21 4.27
C PRO A 100 -4.12 -1.56 5.69
N MET A 101 -3.79 -0.54 6.51
CA MET A 101 -3.29 -0.75 7.87
C MET A 101 -4.23 -1.59 8.72
N ALA A 102 -5.54 -1.31 8.66
CA ALA A 102 -6.60 -2.04 9.37
C ALA A 102 -7.95 -1.90 8.66
N MET A 103 -8.99 -2.52 9.22
CA MET A 103 -10.37 -2.42 8.73
C MET A 103 -11.06 -1.14 9.20
N THR A 104 -10.75 -0.67 10.40
CA THR A 104 -11.38 0.51 11.02
C THR A 104 -10.35 1.49 11.59
N VAL A 105 -10.79 2.71 11.86
CA VAL A 105 -9.96 3.76 12.50
C VAL A 105 -9.59 3.34 13.93
N GLU A 106 -10.52 2.74 14.66
CA GLU A 106 -10.32 2.26 16.03
C GLU A 106 -9.23 1.19 16.08
N GLU A 107 -9.21 0.25 15.14
CA GLU A 107 -8.13 -0.74 15.02
C GLU A 107 -6.77 -0.06 14.76
N CYS A 108 -6.73 0.96 13.89
CA CYS A 108 -5.50 1.73 13.67
C CYS A 108 -5.01 2.42 14.95
N GLU A 109 -5.93 3.00 15.74
CA GLU A 109 -5.60 3.64 17.03
C GLU A 109 -5.05 2.64 18.04
N ILE A 110 -5.60 1.43 18.08
CA ILE A 110 -5.08 0.34 18.91
C ILE A 110 -3.65 -0.04 18.48
N MET A 111 -3.40 -0.14 17.18
CA MET A 111 -2.07 -0.46 16.64
C MET A 111 -1.04 0.63 16.96
N GLU A 112 -1.39 1.92 16.76
CA GLU A 112 -0.54 3.06 17.11
C GLU A 112 -0.23 3.08 18.63
N ALA A 113 -1.26 2.86 19.47
CA ALA A 113 -1.12 2.84 20.91
C ALA A 113 -0.17 1.70 21.35
N ALA A 114 -0.32 0.50 20.79
CA ALA A 114 0.54 -0.63 21.09
C ALA A 114 2.01 -0.35 20.67
N ALA A 115 2.24 0.16 19.46
CA ALA A 115 3.58 0.49 19.01
C ALA A 115 4.26 1.52 19.93
N LYS A 116 3.50 2.53 20.38
CA LYS A 116 3.97 3.55 21.32
C LYS A 116 4.26 2.98 22.71
N GLU A 117 3.35 2.15 23.25
CA GLU A 117 3.45 1.55 24.60
C GLU A 117 4.70 0.65 24.70
N TYR A 118 4.96 -0.14 23.66
CA TYR A 118 6.09 -1.08 23.65
C TYR A 118 7.35 -0.52 22.99
N HIS A 119 7.37 0.79 22.64
CA HIS A 119 8.52 1.49 22.05
C HIS A 119 9.06 0.82 20.79
N VAL A 120 8.19 0.31 19.92
CA VAL A 120 8.57 -0.29 18.65
C VAL A 120 8.21 0.63 17.47
N LYS A 121 8.98 0.57 16.40
CA LYS A 121 8.66 1.29 15.16
C LYS A 121 7.50 0.60 14.47
N LEU A 122 6.54 1.38 13.95
CA LEU A 122 5.44 0.93 13.11
C LEU A 122 5.45 1.71 11.81
N GLN A 123 5.90 1.06 10.74
CA GLN A 123 5.85 1.59 9.37
C GLN A 123 4.67 0.97 8.63
N VAL A 124 3.94 1.78 7.85
CA VAL A 124 2.88 1.29 6.96
C VAL A 124 3.39 1.30 5.53
N ALA A 125 3.13 0.22 4.77
CA ALA A 125 3.70 0.00 3.46
C ALA A 125 2.98 0.79 2.35
N PHE A 126 3.17 2.10 2.31
CA PHE A 126 2.80 2.94 1.17
C PHE A 126 4.01 3.18 0.26
N MET A 127 4.39 2.15 -0.51
CA MET A 127 5.60 2.10 -1.31
C MET A 127 5.74 3.28 -2.30
N ARG A 128 4.65 3.95 -2.71
CA ARG A 128 4.75 5.11 -3.62
C ARG A 128 5.55 6.26 -3.04
N ARG A 129 5.58 6.43 -1.71
CA ARG A 129 6.42 7.46 -1.06
C ARG A 129 7.92 7.18 -1.14
N PHE A 130 8.30 5.98 -1.64
CA PHE A 130 9.67 5.54 -1.85
C PHE A 130 10.02 5.40 -3.35
N ASP A 131 9.04 5.55 -4.24
CA ASP A 131 9.27 5.59 -5.67
C ASP A 131 10.05 6.85 -6.06
N SER A 132 11.09 6.69 -6.88
CA SER A 132 11.99 7.79 -7.25
C SER A 132 11.26 8.93 -7.96
N ALA A 133 10.32 8.62 -8.86
CA ALA A 133 9.57 9.65 -9.56
C ALA A 133 8.57 10.36 -8.66
N PHE A 134 7.94 9.65 -7.71
CA PHE A 134 7.06 10.25 -6.71
C PHE A 134 7.84 11.14 -5.73
N THR A 135 9.03 10.70 -5.30
CA THR A 135 9.92 11.48 -4.44
C THR A 135 10.39 12.75 -5.13
N GLU A 136 10.80 12.65 -6.41
CA GLU A 136 11.20 13.82 -7.20
C GLU A 136 10.04 14.80 -7.38
N ALA A 137 8.85 14.31 -7.71
CA ALA A 137 7.65 15.15 -7.81
C ALA A 137 7.34 15.87 -6.47
N LYS A 138 7.53 15.20 -5.35
CA LYS A 138 7.36 15.80 -4.02
C LYS A 138 8.39 16.88 -3.75
N ASN A 139 9.65 16.66 -4.11
CA ASN A 139 10.70 17.68 -4.00
C ASN A 139 10.37 18.94 -4.82
N VAL A 140 9.87 18.80 -6.05
CA VAL A 140 9.41 19.90 -6.90
C VAL A 140 8.26 20.67 -6.26
N VAL A 141 7.27 19.94 -5.67
CA VAL A 141 6.16 20.57 -4.94
C VAL A 141 6.67 21.34 -3.72
N ASP A 142 7.52 20.72 -2.91
CA ASP A 142 8.04 21.31 -1.67
C ASP A 142 8.99 22.51 -1.93
N ALA A 143 9.68 22.50 -3.06
CA ALA A 143 10.47 23.63 -3.54
C ALA A 143 9.60 24.79 -4.07
N GLY A 144 8.29 24.60 -4.23
CA GLY A 144 7.35 25.62 -4.73
C GLY A 144 7.50 25.92 -6.23
N GLU A 145 8.12 25.03 -7.01
CA GLU A 145 8.38 25.26 -8.44
C GLU A 145 7.09 25.37 -9.27
N ILE A 146 6.03 24.66 -8.86
CA ILE A 146 4.70 24.76 -9.48
C ILE A 146 3.75 25.74 -8.75
N GLY A 147 4.26 26.49 -7.76
CA GLY A 147 3.44 27.34 -6.88
C GLY A 147 2.66 26.52 -5.87
N ASP A 148 1.55 27.08 -5.36
CA ASP A 148 0.68 26.41 -4.42
C ASP A 148 -0.11 25.29 -5.13
N VAL A 149 -0.19 24.10 -4.51
CA VAL A 149 -0.99 23.00 -5.05
C VAL A 149 -2.47 23.35 -5.00
N VAL A 150 -3.15 23.26 -6.14
CA VAL A 150 -4.58 23.52 -6.32
C VAL A 150 -5.39 22.23 -6.36
N MET A 151 -4.88 21.23 -7.08
CA MET A 151 -5.57 19.96 -7.28
C MET A 151 -4.59 18.80 -7.48
N VAL A 152 -4.91 17.65 -6.90
CA VAL A 152 -4.21 16.38 -7.17
C VAL A 152 -5.19 15.35 -7.72
N ARG A 153 -4.88 14.77 -8.88
CA ARG A 153 -5.61 13.65 -9.47
C ARG A 153 -4.73 12.42 -9.46
N SER A 154 -5.26 11.30 -8.97
CA SER A 154 -4.57 10.02 -8.98
C SER A 154 -5.46 8.95 -9.57
N ASN A 155 -4.94 8.12 -10.45
CA ASN A 155 -5.65 6.95 -10.93
C ASN A 155 -4.85 5.67 -10.67
N THR A 156 -5.58 4.63 -10.26
CA THR A 156 -5.05 3.26 -10.20
C THR A 156 -6.06 2.32 -10.82
N ARG A 157 -5.67 1.71 -11.94
CA ARG A 157 -6.47 0.73 -12.65
C ARG A 157 -5.64 -0.53 -12.85
N GLY A 158 -6.11 -1.65 -12.30
CA GLY A 158 -5.36 -2.91 -12.31
C GLY A 158 -6.06 -4.04 -13.06
N PRO A 159 -5.29 -4.95 -13.71
CA PRO A 159 -5.85 -6.06 -14.46
C PRO A 159 -6.35 -7.22 -13.58
N SER A 160 -6.01 -7.21 -12.30
CA SER A 160 -6.41 -8.30 -11.38
C SER A 160 -7.91 -8.27 -11.13
N ILE A 161 -8.57 -9.41 -11.35
CA ILE A 161 -9.95 -9.63 -10.93
C ILE A 161 -9.93 -9.94 -9.43
N PRO A 162 -10.77 -9.29 -8.61
CA PRO A 162 -10.86 -9.58 -7.18
C PRO A 162 -11.24 -11.04 -6.93
N LYS A 163 -10.69 -11.61 -5.87
CA LYS A 163 -11.10 -12.94 -5.41
C LYS A 163 -12.51 -12.87 -4.81
N PRO A 164 -13.32 -13.94 -4.85
CA PRO A 164 -14.70 -13.93 -4.36
C PRO A 164 -14.89 -13.41 -2.93
N TRP A 165 -13.96 -13.70 -2.01
CA TRP A 165 -14.01 -13.17 -0.64
C TRP A 165 -13.91 -11.64 -0.55
N MET A 166 -13.29 -11.00 -1.58
CA MET A 166 -13.10 -9.55 -1.65
C MET A 166 -14.39 -8.83 -2.08
N TYR A 167 -15.38 -9.55 -2.61
CA TYR A 167 -16.68 -8.96 -2.94
C TYR A 167 -17.46 -8.51 -1.70
N ASP A 168 -17.23 -9.16 -0.57
CA ASP A 168 -17.79 -8.74 0.71
C ASP A 168 -17.03 -7.53 1.26
N ILE A 169 -17.57 -6.33 1.06
CA ILE A 169 -16.96 -5.07 1.51
C ILE A 169 -16.74 -5.06 3.02
N LYS A 170 -17.56 -5.76 3.80
CA LYS A 170 -17.36 -5.89 5.26
C LYS A 170 -16.12 -6.68 5.65
N LYS A 171 -15.57 -7.48 4.71
CA LYS A 171 -14.35 -8.27 4.94
C LYS A 171 -13.11 -7.68 4.27
N SER A 172 -13.29 -6.89 3.22
CA SER A 172 -12.20 -6.36 2.39
C SER A 172 -12.04 -4.85 2.47
N ASN A 173 -13.04 -4.11 2.98
CA ASN A 173 -13.20 -2.66 2.82
C ASN A 173 -13.26 -2.20 1.35
N GLY A 174 -13.47 -3.16 0.42
CA GLY A 174 -13.71 -2.91 -0.98
C GLY A 174 -12.51 -2.37 -1.78
N PRO A 175 -12.74 -1.99 -3.03
CA PRO A 175 -11.69 -1.51 -3.93
C PRO A 175 -10.98 -0.23 -3.46
N LEU A 176 -11.66 0.66 -2.73
CA LEU A 176 -11.02 1.84 -2.14
C LEU A 176 -9.90 1.46 -1.17
N ALA A 177 -10.06 0.38 -0.40
CA ALA A 177 -9.04 -0.13 0.49
C ALA A 177 -7.95 -0.89 -0.26
N GLU A 178 -8.35 -1.86 -1.07
CA GLU A 178 -7.43 -2.81 -1.70
C GLU A 178 -6.57 -2.16 -2.80
N VAL A 179 -7.12 -1.21 -3.56
CA VAL A 179 -6.44 -0.59 -4.70
C VAL A 179 -6.13 0.87 -4.42
N ASN A 180 -7.14 1.65 -4.03
CA ASN A 180 -7.04 3.10 -4.00
C ASN A 180 -6.56 3.68 -2.67
N SER A 181 -6.25 2.87 -1.66
CA SER A 181 -5.57 3.34 -0.44
C SER A 181 -4.24 4.04 -0.77
N HIS A 182 -3.53 3.57 -1.80
CA HIS A 182 -2.34 4.25 -2.33
C HIS A 182 -2.65 5.63 -2.92
N ASP A 183 -3.78 5.76 -3.63
CA ASP A 183 -4.20 7.04 -4.21
C ASP A 183 -4.61 8.04 -3.12
N ILE A 184 -5.31 7.55 -2.09
CA ILE A 184 -5.70 8.34 -0.91
C ILE A 184 -4.45 8.89 -0.21
N ASP A 185 -3.47 8.04 0.07
CA ASP A 185 -2.20 8.46 0.64
C ASP A 185 -1.45 9.44 -0.26
N THR A 186 -1.41 9.19 -1.56
CA THR A 186 -0.79 10.05 -2.56
C THR A 186 -1.41 11.47 -2.55
N LEU A 187 -2.74 11.56 -2.55
CA LEU A 187 -3.43 12.84 -2.52
C LEU A 187 -3.09 13.62 -1.22
N ARG A 188 -3.15 12.94 -0.07
CA ARG A 188 -2.82 13.53 1.22
C ARG A 188 -1.38 14.04 1.26
N TRP A 189 -0.44 13.26 0.76
CA TRP A 189 0.99 13.57 0.75
C TRP A 189 1.33 14.79 -0.12
N PHE A 190 0.80 14.83 -1.35
CA PHE A 190 1.06 15.96 -2.26
C PHE A 190 0.33 17.24 -1.87
N THR A 191 -0.88 17.16 -1.31
CA THR A 191 -1.61 18.35 -0.84
C THR A 191 -1.06 18.89 0.48
N GLY A 192 -0.32 18.07 1.24
CA GLY A 192 0.15 18.42 2.58
C GLY A 192 -0.99 18.75 3.55
N SER A 193 -2.19 18.16 3.35
CA SER A 193 -3.39 18.50 4.08
C SER A 193 -4.28 17.29 4.31
N GLU A 194 -5.12 17.35 5.35
CA GLU A 194 -6.09 16.31 5.65
C GLU A 194 -7.35 16.47 4.80
N PHE A 195 -7.95 15.33 4.46
CA PHE A 195 -9.25 15.31 3.82
C PHE A 195 -10.32 15.94 4.72
N LYS A 196 -11.14 16.80 4.16
CA LYS A 196 -12.27 17.44 4.84
C LYS A 196 -13.61 16.86 4.41
N THR A 197 -13.77 16.63 3.11
CA THR A 197 -14.99 16.06 2.53
C THR A 197 -14.65 15.08 1.43
N VAL A 198 -15.47 14.04 1.28
CA VAL A 198 -15.40 13.11 0.15
C VAL A 198 -16.80 12.84 -0.43
N TYR A 199 -16.84 12.66 -1.76
CA TYR A 199 -17.99 12.15 -2.47
C TYR A 199 -17.53 11.06 -3.43
N ALA A 200 -18.12 9.88 -3.34
CA ALA A 200 -17.71 8.73 -4.15
C ALA A 200 -18.89 8.10 -4.89
N ILE A 201 -18.64 7.70 -6.13
CA ILE A 201 -19.57 6.95 -6.98
C ILE A 201 -18.88 5.65 -7.34
N GLY A 202 -19.50 4.51 -6.99
CA GLY A 202 -19.03 3.18 -7.32
C GLY A 202 -19.97 2.43 -8.25
N GLY A 203 -19.46 1.48 -9.01
CA GLY A 203 -20.26 0.60 -9.85
C GLY A 203 -19.55 -0.70 -10.18
N ASN A 204 -20.32 -1.78 -10.36
CA ASN A 204 -19.81 -3.09 -10.75
C ASN A 204 -20.06 -3.37 -12.23
N TYR A 205 -19.01 -3.37 -13.03
CA TYR A 205 -19.07 -3.53 -14.48
C TYR A 205 -18.38 -4.81 -14.98
N ARG A 206 -17.41 -5.34 -14.24
CA ARG A 206 -16.50 -6.44 -14.67
C ARG A 206 -16.60 -7.69 -13.83
N CYS A 207 -17.30 -7.63 -12.68
CA CYS A 207 -17.47 -8.76 -11.77
C CYS A 207 -18.95 -9.15 -11.66
N PRO A 208 -19.57 -9.71 -12.74
CA PRO A 208 -20.99 -10.03 -12.75
C PRO A 208 -21.38 -11.04 -11.67
N ASP A 209 -20.48 -11.93 -11.29
CA ASP A 209 -20.69 -12.96 -10.25
C ASP A 209 -20.94 -12.35 -8.86
N ALA A 210 -20.45 -11.14 -8.62
CA ALA A 210 -20.68 -10.45 -7.35
C ALA A 210 -22.11 -9.87 -7.23
N LYS A 211 -22.82 -9.62 -8.34
CA LYS A 211 -24.06 -8.82 -8.34
C LYS A 211 -25.18 -9.39 -7.51
N GLN A 212 -25.30 -10.70 -7.44
CA GLN A 212 -26.42 -11.36 -6.73
C GLN A 212 -26.18 -11.35 -5.21
N ASP A 213 -24.99 -11.78 -4.78
CA ASP A 213 -24.69 -12.03 -3.37
C ASP A 213 -24.07 -10.81 -2.68
N PHE A 214 -23.48 -9.89 -3.47
CA PHE A 214 -22.77 -8.71 -2.98
C PHE A 214 -23.20 -7.46 -3.77
N PRO A 215 -24.45 -6.99 -3.66
CA PRO A 215 -24.97 -5.88 -4.45
C PRO A 215 -24.25 -4.56 -4.19
N ASP A 216 -23.62 -4.40 -3.03
CA ASP A 216 -22.85 -3.20 -2.66
C ASP A 216 -21.41 -3.20 -3.23
N PHE A 217 -20.99 -4.31 -3.83
CA PHE A 217 -19.65 -4.41 -4.42
C PHE A 217 -19.53 -3.55 -5.68
N TYR A 218 -18.41 -2.87 -5.80
CA TYR A 218 -18.05 -2.11 -6.99
C TYR A 218 -16.62 -2.49 -7.44
N ASP A 219 -16.38 -2.53 -8.75
CA ASP A 219 -15.07 -2.74 -9.35
C ASP A 219 -14.49 -1.48 -10.01
N ASN A 220 -15.27 -0.40 -9.97
CA ASN A 220 -14.90 0.93 -10.48
C ASN A 220 -15.41 1.99 -9.52
N VAL A 221 -14.56 2.98 -9.23
CA VAL A 221 -14.89 4.08 -8.33
C VAL A 221 -14.30 5.39 -8.82
N ILE A 222 -15.08 6.46 -8.69
CA ILE A 222 -14.60 7.83 -8.76
C ILE A 222 -14.84 8.46 -7.39
N LEU A 223 -13.81 9.10 -6.82
CA LEU A 223 -13.90 9.83 -5.56
C LEU A 223 -13.42 11.26 -5.77
N ALA A 224 -14.26 12.23 -5.46
CA ALA A 224 -13.90 13.64 -5.37
C ALA A 224 -13.67 14.01 -3.90
N ALA A 225 -12.66 14.84 -3.63
CA ALA A 225 -12.28 15.25 -2.28
C ALA A 225 -12.03 16.74 -2.17
N GLY A 226 -12.41 17.32 -1.03
CA GLY A 226 -11.99 18.63 -0.57
C GLY A 226 -11.08 18.47 0.65
N PHE A 227 -10.01 19.24 0.69
CA PHE A 227 -9.02 19.25 1.77
C PHE A 227 -9.22 20.43 2.73
N ALA A 228 -8.67 20.32 3.94
CA ALA A 228 -8.79 21.36 4.97
C ALA A 228 -8.15 22.69 4.55
N ASN A 229 -7.08 22.67 3.74
CA ASN A 229 -6.43 23.84 3.18
C ASN A 229 -7.10 24.42 1.92
N GLY A 230 -8.25 23.84 1.48
CA GLY A 230 -8.99 24.28 0.29
C GLY A 230 -8.55 23.61 -1.02
N THR A 231 -7.50 22.78 -1.03
CA THR A 231 -7.09 22.00 -2.20
C THR A 231 -8.16 20.98 -2.58
N GLN A 232 -8.20 20.61 -3.86
CA GLN A 232 -9.11 19.61 -4.41
C GLN A 232 -8.39 18.31 -4.71
N GLY A 233 -9.12 17.20 -4.67
CA GLY A 233 -8.61 15.89 -5.00
C GLY A 233 -9.57 15.05 -5.83
N MET A 234 -9.01 14.16 -6.65
CA MET A 234 -9.79 13.19 -7.42
C MET A 234 -9.07 11.86 -7.50
N ILE A 235 -9.81 10.79 -7.26
CA ILE A 235 -9.35 9.41 -7.47
C ILE A 235 -10.22 8.74 -8.53
N ASP A 236 -9.58 8.01 -9.44
CA ASP A 236 -10.20 7.14 -10.42
C ASP A 236 -9.62 5.73 -10.25
N GLY A 237 -10.43 4.80 -9.78
CA GLY A 237 -10.03 3.43 -9.46
C GLY A 237 -10.79 2.39 -10.27
N ALA A 238 -10.09 1.36 -10.76
CA ALA A 238 -10.72 0.24 -11.43
C ALA A 238 -9.95 -1.08 -11.24
N GLN A 239 -10.70 -2.18 -11.12
CA GLN A 239 -10.17 -3.54 -11.10
C GLN A 239 -10.64 -4.33 -12.33
N GLY A 240 -9.86 -5.35 -12.74
CA GLY A 240 -10.21 -6.20 -13.88
C GLY A 240 -10.12 -5.50 -15.23
N VAL A 241 -9.33 -4.44 -15.36
CA VAL A 241 -9.10 -3.79 -16.68
C VAL A 241 -8.21 -4.65 -17.55
N LEU A 242 -8.48 -4.69 -18.87
CA LEU A 242 -7.83 -5.64 -19.76
C LEU A 242 -6.58 -5.08 -20.48
N TYR A 243 -6.24 -3.81 -20.27
CA TYR A 243 -5.13 -3.17 -20.97
C TYR A 243 -3.80 -3.12 -20.18
N GLY A 244 -3.78 -3.59 -18.95
CA GLY A 244 -2.59 -3.58 -18.11
C GLY A 244 -2.77 -2.84 -16.79
N TYR A 245 -1.67 -2.52 -16.11
CA TYR A 245 -1.67 -1.75 -14.86
C TYR A 245 -1.35 -0.28 -15.14
N ASP A 246 -2.22 0.60 -14.68
CA ASP A 246 -2.16 2.03 -14.92
C ASP A 246 -2.21 2.78 -13.58
N ALA A 247 -1.10 3.43 -13.20
CA ALA A 247 -1.00 4.25 -11.99
C ALA A 247 -0.33 5.58 -12.34
N ARG A 248 -1.11 6.65 -12.45
CA ARG A 248 -0.64 7.98 -12.83
C ARG A 248 -1.18 9.04 -11.90
N VAL A 249 -0.43 10.14 -11.75
CA VAL A 249 -0.80 11.29 -10.95
C VAL A 249 -0.60 12.57 -11.76
N GLU A 250 -1.52 13.50 -11.60
CA GLU A 250 -1.43 14.87 -12.07
C GLU A 250 -1.53 15.81 -10.88
N ILE A 251 -0.57 16.73 -10.74
CA ILE A 251 -0.52 17.71 -9.66
C ILE A 251 -0.57 19.09 -10.31
N LEU A 252 -1.69 19.77 -10.16
CA LEU A 252 -1.89 21.12 -10.67
C LEU A 252 -1.55 22.14 -9.59
N GLY A 253 -0.62 23.00 -9.86
CA GLY A 253 -0.27 24.15 -9.04
C GLY A 253 -0.67 25.48 -9.67
N THR A 254 -0.49 26.57 -8.94
CA THR A 254 -0.81 27.94 -9.42
C THR A 254 0.16 28.46 -10.48
N LYS A 255 1.33 27.83 -10.64
CA LYS A 255 2.39 28.23 -11.60
C LYS A 255 2.83 27.13 -12.54
N GLY A 256 2.31 25.91 -12.39
CA GLY A 256 2.72 24.78 -13.23
C GLY A 256 1.93 23.52 -12.92
N CYS A 257 2.33 22.44 -13.57
CA CYS A 257 1.70 21.12 -13.40
C CYS A 257 2.76 20.03 -13.49
N ILE A 258 2.58 18.95 -12.73
CA ILE A 258 3.40 17.74 -12.79
C ILE A 258 2.54 16.61 -13.33
N PHE A 259 3.03 15.89 -14.34
CA PHE A 259 2.49 14.61 -14.80
C PHE A 259 3.41 13.48 -14.35
N LEU A 260 2.90 12.56 -13.58
CA LEU A 260 3.65 11.49 -12.94
C LEU A 260 3.10 10.13 -13.34
N GLY A 261 4.01 9.19 -13.62
CA GLY A 261 3.69 7.85 -14.02
C GLY A 261 3.57 7.67 -15.54
N LYS A 262 3.73 6.43 -15.95
CA LYS A 262 3.62 6.01 -17.35
C LYS A 262 2.89 4.67 -17.45
N THR A 263 2.26 4.42 -18.58
CA THR A 263 1.56 3.15 -18.84
C THR A 263 2.42 2.13 -19.58
N GLN A 264 3.53 2.57 -20.17
CA GLN A 264 4.44 1.73 -20.97
C GLN A 264 5.36 0.92 -20.05
N GLU A 265 5.50 -0.38 -20.34
CA GLU A 265 6.48 -1.24 -19.67
C GLU A 265 7.91 -0.88 -20.02
N ARG A 266 8.15 -0.56 -21.29
CA ARG A 266 9.48 -0.22 -21.85
C ARG A 266 9.37 1.00 -22.75
N PRO A 267 10.41 1.83 -22.88
CA PRO A 267 10.42 2.99 -23.76
C PRO A 267 10.65 2.56 -25.23
N ILE A 268 9.78 1.68 -25.73
CA ILE A 268 9.84 1.17 -27.10
C ILE A 268 8.47 1.29 -27.76
N THR A 269 8.42 1.91 -28.95
CA THR A 269 7.27 1.95 -29.83
C THR A 269 7.59 1.15 -31.08
N VAL A 270 6.78 0.15 -31.40
CA VAL A 270 6.95 -0.66 -32.61
C VAL A 270 6.06 -0.11 -33.72
N CYS A 271 6.68 0.41 -34.76
CA CYS A 271 6.00 0.90 -35.98
C CYS A 271 5.96 -0.22 -37.03
N ARG A 272 4.77 -0.49 -37.59
CA ARG A 272 4.55 -1.57 -38.54
C ARG A 272 4.36 -1.02 -39.98
N SER A 273 4.52 -1.89 -40.96
CA SER A 273 4.33 -1.59 -42.38
C SER A 273 2.87 -1.25 -42.73
N ASP A 274 1.89 -1.59 -41.87
CA ASP A 274 0.48 -1.22 -42.01
C ASP A 274 0.18 0.19 -41.46
N MET A 275 1.23 1.00 -41.21
CA MET A 275 1.15 2.37 -40.68
C MET A 275 0.54 2.43 -39.25
N ARG A 276 0.64 1.34 -38.47
CA ARG A 276 0.22 1.30 -37.04
C ARG A 276 1.44 1.23 -36.15
N SER A 277 1.27 1.77 -34.95
CA SER A 277 2.23 1.59 -33.84
C SER A 277 1.56 0.95 -32.65
N TYR A 278 2.35 0.23 -31.86
CA TYR A 278 1.92 -0.28 -30.58
C TYR A 278 3.06 -0.19 -29.56
N GLU A 279 2.67 -0.12 -28.29
CA GLU A 279 3.53 -0.08 -27.13
C GLU A 279 2.99 -1.08 -26.11
N ALA A 280 3.89 -1.82 -25.41
CA ALA A 280 3.46 -2.74 -24.37
C ALA A 280 3.11 -1.99 -23.09
N PHE A 281 1.94 -2.25 -22.53
CA PHE A 281 1.57 -1.74 -21.21
C PHE A 281 2.25 -2.52 -20.10
N THR A 282 2.56 -1.85 -18.99
CA THR A 282 2.95 -2.50 -17.75
C THR A 282 1.83 -3.45 -17.30
N ASN A 283 2.14 -4.71 -17.06
CA ASN A 283 1.11 -5.69 -16.76
C ASN A 283 0.84 -5.86 -15.25
N SER A 284 1.71 -5.33 -14.39
CA SER A 284 1.58 -5.51 -12.94
C SER A 284 2.28 -4.41 -12.15
N TRP A 285 1.67 -4.05 -11.01
CA TRP A 285 2.27 -3.18 -10.00
C TRP A 285 3.63 -3.69 -9.51
N LYS A 286 3.87 -5.00 -9.49
CA LYS A 286 5.13 -5.63 -9.08
C LYS A 286 6.32 -5.17 -9.93
N PHE A 287 6.11 -4.90 -11.20
CA PHE A 287 7.17 -4.43 -12.10
C PHE A 287 7.29 -2.92 -12.07
N LEU A 288 6.14 -2.22 -11.99
CA LEU A 288 6.12 -0.76 -11.96
C LEU A 288 6.80 -0.20 -10.70
N PHE A 289 6.54 -0.80 -9.54
CA PHE A 289 7.01 -0.32 -8.23
C PHE A 289 8.09 -1.21 -7.60
N LYS A 290 8.81 -2.01 -8.41
CA LYS A 290 9.82 -2.95 -7.89
C LYS A 290 10.87 -2.26 -7.01
N ASP A 291 11.42 -1.15 -7.49
CA ASP A 291 12.46 -0.42 -6.78
C ASP A 291 11.88 0.33 -5.56
N ALA A 292 10.64 0.79 -5.64
CA ALA A 292 9.95 1.44 -4.53
C ALA A 292 9.75 0.49 -3.33
N TYR A 293 9.40 -0.77 -3.56
CA TYR A 293 9.35 -1.80 -2.50
C TYR A 293 10.72 -2.04 -1.86
N LEU A 294 11.78 -2.06 -2.66
CA LEU A 294 13.13 -2.22 -2.13
C LEU A 294 13.54 -1.02 -1.27
N GLU A 295 13.30 0.20 -1.74
CA GLU A 295 13.61 1.43 -0.99
C GLU A 295 12.79 1.54 0.31
N GLU A 296 11.52 1.10 0.30
CA GLU A 296 10.67 1.01 1.49
C GLU A 296 11.24 0.04 2.53
N ASP A 297 11.68 -1.14 2.08
CA ASP A 297 12.29 -2.16 2.93
C ASP A 297 13.64 -1.69 3.50
N MET A 298 14.44 -0.96 2.72
CA MET A 298 15.69 -0.35 3.18
C MET A 298 15.43 0.75 4.20
N ASP A 299 14.44 1.60 3.97
CA ASP A 299 14.04 2.66 4.91
C ASP A 299 13.62 2.10 6.27
N PHE A 300 12.88 1.00 6.28
CA PHE A 300 12.46 0.33 7.52
C PHE A 300 13.65 -0.15 8.35
N VAL A 301 14.62 -0.82 7.73
CA VAL A 301 15.84 -1.27 8.43
C VAL A 301 16.65 -0.09 8.92
N ASP A 302 16.77 0.97 8.11
CA ASP A 302 17.49 2.18 8.50
C ASP A 302 16.81 2.89 9.69
N CYS A 303 15.47 2.96 9.73
CA CYS A 303 14.73 3.47 10.89
C CYS A 303 15.08 2.76 12.18
N ILE A 304 15.19 1.42 12.15
CA ILE A 304 15.55 0.62 13.33
C ILE A 304 16.98 0.88 13.76
N LEU A 305 17.91 0.90 12.80
CA LEU A 305 19.35 1.05 13.08
C LEU A 305 19.72 2.44 13.57
N THR A 306 19.03 3.47 13.10
CA THR A 306 19.30 4.89 13.43
C THR A 306 18.35 5.45 14.47
N ASP A 307 17.38 4.65 14.93
CA ASP A 307 16.33 5.04 15.87
C ASP A 307 15.51 6.28 15.45
N ARG A 308 15.31 6.48 14.13
CA ARG A 308 14.46 7.53 13.61
C ARG A 308 13.01 7.06 13.41
N GLU A 309 12.10 7.99 13.28
CA GLU A 309 10.73 7.67 12.90
C GLU A 309 10.65 7.22 11.43
N PRO A 310 9.75 6.26 11.10
CA PRO A 310 9.46 5.88 9.72
C PRO A 310 8.94 7.06 8.89
N LYS A 311 9.25 7.08 7.58
CA LYS A 311 8.69 8.08 6.65
C LYS A 311 7.19 7.92 6.46
N VAL A 312 6.67 6.71 6.64
CA VAL A 312 5.24 6.39 6.56
C VAL A 312 4.82 5.78 7.88
N THR A 313 4.09 6.55 8.66
CA THR A 313 3.73 6.22 10.04
C THR A 313 2.38 5.51 10.14
N GLY A 314 2.05 4.98 11.34
CA GLY A 314 0.70 4.49 11.65
C GLY A 314 -0.38 5.57 11.44
N HIS A 315 -0.05 6.85 11.71
CA HIS A 315 -0.97 7.96 11.46
C HIS A 315 -1.33 8.08 9.97
N ASP A 316 -0.37 7.93 9.06
CA ASP A 316 -0.65 7.94 7.62
C ASP A 316 -1.60 6.80 7.23
N GLY A 317 -1.36 5.59 7.78
CA GLY A 317 -2.23 4.43 7.59
C GLY A 317 -3.65 4.67 8.12
N LYS A 318 -3.78 5.22 9.32
CA LYS A 318 -5.07 5.56 9.93
C LYS A 318 -5.86 6.57 9.10
N MET A 319 -5.20 7.63 8.62
CA MET A 319 -5.87 8.63 7.81
C MET A 319 -6.36 8.07 6.47
N ALA A 320 -5.60 7.15 5.87
CA ALA A 320 -6.06 6.44 4.67
C ALA A 320 -7.29 5.56 4.96
N VAL A 321 -7.29 4.80 6.06
CA VAL A 321 -8.45 3.97 6.47
C VAL A 321 -9.68 4.84 6.74
N LYS A 322 -9.53 6.01 7.37
CA LYS A 322 -10.61 6.95 7.62
C LYS A 322 -11.27 7.40 6.32
N VAL A 323 -10.49 7.72 5.29
CA VAL A 323 -11.00 8.12 3.98
C VAL A 323 -11.64 6.95 3.24
N VAL A 324 -11.08 5.74 3.32
CA VAL A 324 -11.68 4.52 2.76
C VAL A 324 -13.09 4.30 3.34
N ASN A 325 -13.23 4.37 4.67
CA ASN A 325 -14.52 4.16 5.33
C ASN A 325 -15.54 5.24 4.94
N ALA A 326 -15.12 6.50 4.87
CA ALA A 326 -15.96 7.60 4.41
C ALA A 326 -16.34 7.47 2.93
N GLY A 327 -15.43 7.03 2.07
CA GLY A 327 -15.69 6.78 0.65
C GLY A 327 -16.70 5.64 0.45
N ASN A 328 -16.56 4.53 1.16
CA ASN A 328 -17.53 3.43 1.15
C ASN A 328 -18.93 3.88 1.63
N LEU A 329 -18.96 4.69 2.69
CA LEU A 329 -20.23 5.27 3.17
C LEU A 329 -20.84 6.20 2.11
N SER A 330 -20.01 7.00 1.42
CA SER A 330 -20.50 7.86 0.33
C SER A 330 -21.06 7.05 -0.83
N VAL A 331 -20.39 5.97 -1.26
CA VAL A 331 -20.89 5.07 -2.31
C VAL A 331 -22.26 4.49 -1.92
N SER A 332 -22.42 4.03 -0.68
CA SER A 332 -23.66 3.37 -0.24
C SER A 332 -24.81 4.33 -0.02
N THR A 333 -24.54 5.58 0.40
CA THR A 333 -25.59 6.57 0.73
C THR A 333 -25.86 7.59 -0.38
N GLY A 334 -24.93 7.74 -1.33
CA GLY A 334 -24.96 8.81 -2.33
C GLY A 334 -24.77 10.22 -1.76
N GLN A 335 -24.21 10.33 -0.54
CA GLN A 335 -24.04 11.59 0.16
C GLN A 335 -22.58 12.04 0.21
N ILE A 336 -22.38 13.36 0.35
CA ILE A 336 -21.06 13.91 0.72
C ILE A 336 -20.82 13.58 2.20
N ILE A 337 -19.65 13.01 2.48
CA ILE A 337 -19.23 12.68 3.85
C ILE A 337 -18.18 13.69 4.30
N THR A 338 -18.39 14.25 5.49
CA THR A 338 -17.40 15.12 6.19
C THR A 338 -16.57 14.25 7.14
N LEU A 339 -15.24 14.44 7.13
CA LEU A 339 -14.26 13.69 7.92
C LEU A 339 -13.84 14.45 9.18
#